data_c7cb2b6745205d1527205316dc6ebe2c
#
_entry.id   c7cb2b6745205d1527205316dc6ebe2c
#
_cell.length_a   1.000
_cell.length_b   1.000
_cell.length_c   1.000
_cell.angle_alpha   90.00
_cell.angle_beta   90.00
_cell.angle_gamma   90.00
#
_symmetry.space_group_name_H-M   'P 1'
#
loop_
_entity.id
_entity.type
_entity.pdbx_description
1 polymer ?
#
loop_
_entity_poly.entity_id
_entity_poly.type
_entity_poly.pdbx_seq_one_letter_code
_entity_poly.pdbx_strand_id
1 'polypeptide(L)'
;MTVRGWSWITLALLISAAFALRTLWLIDATALWSDELYSVGKSFQPSLAELWSMLRQDTHPPLYYTLLWGWGHLVGQNPVSLRLLSWLAYLVGGGVMVAQSLVLAKGGRRVVPLALLLAFCSPYPVRFAIEGKSYALLVLLVALAWWWRRAQRPALYGIAAALAGLTHFYGLFLVLAAAVWDGLQSRRRLALASVMAALPALAWIGYASDYLFSSRSGSWIGSPDFALLEETLARGLGLWPMPKLAIFILLIWGLRRWGGMASLRWPHRDVLDSSGLIPSGLMVIGVVLVSFIKPLAFSRYFVVLLPAVVPVLALMISRPSFNRSGFKVALAALLVLLLSWWGPGFAELNPAAGGGREQDQFRLISQRTSGLAERYSPRARLLNLSDRMELAMGRIPADPVPWGDRDELKLRLATPPLPQDLWLASSGPLPALNRKLQPLQQQVELHGFTCRDRSTDLSHARLLQCRFDAKDLP
;
A
#
# COMPACT_ATOMS: atom_id res chain seq x y z
N MET A 1 27.28 3.98 30.40
CA MET A 1 26.24 4.51 29.50
C MET A 1 25.84 5.87 30.00
N THR A 2 26.08 6.92 29.22
CA THR A 2 25.78 8.28 29.63
C THR A 2 24.26 8.55 29.53
N VAL A 3 23.71 9.31 30.46
CA VAL A 3 22.30 9.79 30.53
C VAL A 3 21.82 10.32 29.15
N ARG A 4 22.72 10.88 28.35
CA ARG A 4 22.46 11.35 26.99
C ARG A 4 21.99 10.30 25.99
N GLY A 5 22.42 9.03 26.12
CA GLY A 5 22.02 7.98 25.17
C GLY A 5 20.56 7.55 25.31
N TRP A 6 20.04 7.58 26.53
CA TRP A 6 18.64 7.25 26.79
C TRP A 6 17.70 8.36 26.32
N SER A 7 18.09 9.63 26.44
CA SER A 7 17.26 10.75 25.96
C SER A 7 16.99 10.73 24.45
N TRP A 8 17.94 10.28 23.60
CA TRP A 8 17.72 10.14 22.16
C TRP A 8 16.78 8.98 21.82
N ILE A 9 16.87 7.86 22.52
CA ILE A 9 15.95 6.72 22.33
C ILE A 9 14.54 7.14 22.74
N THR A 10 14.38 7.79 23.89
CA THR A 10 13.08 8.27 24.38
C THR A 10 12.47 9.28 23.38
N LEU A 11 13.26 10.24 22.89
CA LEU A 11 12.78 11.20 21.89
C LEU A 11 12.34 10.52 20.61
N ALA A 12 13.11 9.57 20.08
CA ALA A 12 12.76 8.84 18.89
C ALA A 12 11.50 7.97 19.09
N LEU A 13 11.33 7.37 20.27
CA LEU A 13 10.11 6.64 20.65
C LEU A 13 8.89 7.56 20.67
N LEU A 14 9.00 8.76 21.27
CA LEU A 14 7.90 9.71 21.32
C LEU A 14 7.52 10.20 19.90
N ILE A 15 8.50 10.52 19.06
CA ILE A 15 8.25 10.89 17.65
C ILE A 15 7.57 9.73 16.90
N SER A 16 8.10 8.51 17.05
CA SER A 16 7.53 7.32 16.38
C SER A 16 6.11 7.03 16.88
N ALA A 17 5.85 7.19 18.18
CA ALA A 17 4.52 7.06 18.74
C ALA A 17 3.56 8.13 18.22
N ALA A 18 4.01 9.38 18.05
CA ALA A 18 3.20 10.44 17.45
C ALA A 18 2.82 10.13 16.01
N PHE A 19 3.76 9.61 15.19
CA PHE A 19 3.47 9.15 13.84
C PHE A 19 2.48 7.98 13.83
N ALA A 20 2.67 6.98 14.69
CA ALA A 20 1.78 5.82 14.81
C ALA A 20 0.36 6.24 15.24
N LEU A 21 0.23 7.16 16.21
CA LEU A 21 -1.07 7.69 16.64
C LEU A 21 -1.75 8.50 15.52
N ARG A 22 -0.98 9.29 14.79
CA ARG A 22 -1.53 10.02 13.64
C ARG A 22 -2.00 9.10 12.51
N THR A 23 -1.28 8.01 12.23
CA THR A 23 -1.75 6.98 11.28
C THR A 23 -3.02 6.30 11.78
N LEU A 24 -3.12 6.02 13.08
CA LEU A 24 -4.34 5.45 13.68
C LEU A 24 -5.55 6.38 13.50
N TRP A 25 -5.36 7.68 13.71
CA TRP A 25 -6.42 8.68 13.47
C TRP A 25 -6.84 8.72 11.99
N LEU A 26 -5.89 8.61 11.04
CA LEU A 26 -6.17 8.62 9.61
C LEU A 26 -6.92 7.38 9.12
N ILE A 27 -6.94 6.29 9.87
CA ILE A 27 -7.69 5.06 9.52
C ILE A 27 -9.16 5.37 9.25
N ASP A 28 -9.77 6.27 10.02
CA ASP A 28 -11.17 6.66 9.84
C ASP A 28 -11.34 7.99 9.10
N ALA A 29 -10.41 8.92 9.26
CA ALA A 29 -10.50 10.25 8.66
C ALA A 29 -10.48 10.21 7.13
N THR A 30 -9.81 9.23 6.54
CA THR A 30 -9.71 9.07 5.08
C THR A 30 -10.77 8.11 4.53
N ALA A 31 -11.33 8.40 3.34
CA ALA A 31 -12.25 7.51 2.64
C ALA A 31 -11.56 6.25 2.13
N LEU A 32 -12.31 5.18 1.86
CA LEU A 32 -11.79 4.03 1.12
C LEU A 32 -11.65 4.41 -0.35
N TRP A 33 -10.53 4.02 -0.94
CA TRP A 33 -10.30 4.16 -2.38
C TRP A 33 -10.53 2.84 -3.11
N SER A 34 -10.50 2.87 -4.45
CA SER A 34 -10.88 1.72 -5.28
C SER A 34 -10.22 0.40 -4.89
N ASP A 35 -8.90 0.40 -4.62
CA ASP A 35 -8.20 -0.83 -4.26
C ASP A 35 -8.64 -1.39 -2.90
N GLU A 36 -9.02 -0.54 -1.94
CA GLU A 36 -9.55 -0.98 -0.66
C GLU A 36 -10.99 -1.49 -0.80
N LEU A 37 -11.81 -0.84 -1.62
CA LEU A 37 -13.14 -1.34 -1.95
C LEU A 37 -13.06 -2.72 -2.63
N TYR A 38 -12.06 -2.96 -3.51
CA TYR A 38 -11.81 -4.31 -4.01
C TYR A 38 -11.41 -5.28 -2.88
N SER A 39 -10.67 -4.86 -1.86
CA SER A 39 -10.38 -5.71 -0.70
C SER A 39 -11.63 -6.04 0.10
N VAL A 40 -12.52 -5.05 0.31
CA VAL A 40 -13.86 -5.26 0.91
C VAL A 40 -14.66 -6.29 0.11
N GLY A 41 -14.78 -6.07 -1.21
CA GLY A 41 -15.54 -6.96 -2.09
C GLY A 41 -14.98 -8.37 -2.18
N LYS A 42 -13.69 -8.58 -1.91
CA LYS A 42 -13.06 -9.91 -1.83
C LYS A 42 -13.26 -10.55 -0.47
N SER A 43 -12.91 -9.85 0.60
CA SER A 43 -12.79 -10.43 1.93
C SER A 43 -14.11 -10.54 2.68
N PHE A 44 -15.06 -9.63 2.46
CA PHE A 44 -16.32 -9.64 3.21
C PHE A 44 -17.39 -10.46 2.49
N GLN A 45 -17.01 -11.71 2.13
CA GLN A 45 -17.90 -12.70 1.53
C GLN A 45 -18.64 -13.49 2.62
N PRO A 46 -19.85 -14.01 2.34
CA PRO A 46 -20.62 -14.81 3.28
C PRO A 46 -19.88 -16.08 3.75
N SER A 47 -19.07 -16.69 2.88
CA SER A 47 -18.36 -17.94 3.18
C SER A 47 -16.92 -17.93 2.66
N LEU A 48 -16.08 -18.79 3.25
CA LEU A 48 -14.71 -19.04 2.75
C LEU A 48 -14.69 -19.62 1.34
N ALA A 49 -15.68 -20.43 0.99
CA ALA A 49 -15.78 -21.02 -0.34
C ALA A 49 -15.99 -19.94 -1.42
N GLU A 50 -16.89 -18.98 -1.15
CA GLU A 50 -17.14 -17.85 -2.05
C GLU A 50 -15.91 -16.94 -2.14
N LEU A 51 -15.26 -16.67 -1.00
CA LEU A 51 -14.00 -15.91 -0.98
C LEU A 51 -12.94 -16.55 -1.87
N TRP A 52 -12.71 -17.85 -1.74
CA TRP A 52 -11.68 -18.55 -2.51
C TRP A 52 -12.06 -18.69 -3.98
N SER A 53 -13.33 -18.89 -4.30
CA SER A 53 -13.84 -18.86 -5.68
C SER A 53 -13.59 -17.51 -6.34
N MET A 54 -13.83 -16.40 -5.62
CA MET A 54 -13.55 -15.04 -6.10
C MET A 54 -12.04 -14.80 -6.26
N LEU A 55 -11.21 -15.24 -5.32
CA LEU A 55 -9.76 -15.08 -5.38
C LEU A 55 -9.11 -15.89 -6.51
N ARG A 56 -9.72 -16.97 -6.97
CA ARG A 56 -9.29 -17.71 -8.15
C ARG A 56 -9.26 -16.81 -9.41
N GLN A 57 -10.11 -15.79 -9.44
CA GLN A 57 -10.20 -14.81 -10.52
C GLN A 57 -9.51 -13.47 -10.16
N ASP A 58 -8.45 -13.53 -9.34
CA ASP A 58 -7.73 -12.34 -8.89
C ASP A 58 -6.21 -12.48 -9.08
N THR A 59 -5.53 -11.34 -9.02
CA THR A 59 -4.07 -11.24 -9.16
C THR A 59 -3.31 -11.42 -7.85
N HIS A 60 -3.98 -11.73 -6.74
CA HIS A 60 -3.36 -11.79 -5.42
C HIS A 60 -3.48 -13.19 -4.78
N PRO A 61 -2.48 -13.60 -4.00
CA PRO A 61 -2.55 -14.81 -3.18
C PRO A 61 -3.57 -14.71 -2.05
N PRO A 62 -4.02 -15.84 -1.44
CA PRO A 62 -5.21 -15.88 -0.62
C PRO A 62 -5.06 -15.44 0.83
N LEU A 63 -3.84 -15.45 1.42
CA LEU A 63 -3.67 -15.37 2.87
C LEU A 63 -4.21 -14.08 3.47
N TYR A 64 -3.87 -12.92 2.90
CA TYR A 64 -4.34 -11.64 3.43
C TYR A 64 -5.86 -11.55 3.46
N TYR A 65 -6.51 -11.93 2.37
CA TYR A 65 -7.96 -11.84 2.25
C TYR A 65 -8.69 -12.86 3.14
N THR A 66 -8.11 -14.05 3.33
CA THR A 66 -8.62 -15.05 4.28
C THR A 66 -8.49 -14.58 5.72
N LEU A 67 -7.34 -13.98 6.09
CA LEU A 67 -7.16 -13.37 7.41
C LEU A 67 -8.12 -12.20 7.63
N LEU A 68 -8.31 -11.35 6.62
CA LEU A 68 -9.22 -10.22 6.69
C LEU A 68 -10.68 -10.67 6.77
N TRP A 69 -11.05 -11.77 6.14
CA TRP A 69 -12.36 -12.41 6.28
C TRP A 69 -12.62 -12.81 7.74
N GLY A 70 -11.72 -13.59 8.34
CA GLY A 70 -11.83 -13.99 9.74
C GLY A 70 -11.81 -12.79 10.70
N TRP A 71 -10.93 -11.82 10.45
CA TRP A 71 -10.84 -10.57 11.21
C TRP A 71 -12.15 -9.77 11.17
N GLY A 72 -12.76 -9.65 9.97
CA GLY A 72 -14.04 -8.97 9.80
C GLY A 72 -15.20 -9.64 10.56
N HIS A 73 -15.16 -10.96 10.75
CA HIS A 73 -16.13 -11.68 11.58
C HIS A 73 -15.93 -11.43 13.09
N LEU A 74 -14.68 -11.16 13.51
CA LEU A 74 -14.36 -10.92 14.93
C LEU A 74 -14.56 -9.45 15.33
N VAL A 75 -14.20 -8.52 14.48
CA VAL A 75 -14.09 -7.08 14.82
C VAL A 75 -15.13 -6.22 14.10
N GLY A 76 -15.83 -6.81 13.12
CA GLY A 76 -16.82 -6.15 12.29
C GLY A 76 -16.31 -5.81 10.88
N GLN A 77 -17.24 -5.67 9.94
CA GLN A 77 -16.98 -5.41 8.52
C GLN A 77 -17.18 -3.93 8.20
N ASN A 78 -16.20 -3.09 8.54
CA ASN A 78 -16.25 -1.64 8.33
C ASN A 78 -14.86 -1.09 7.93
N PRO A 79 -14.76 0.17 7.49
CA PRO A 79 -13.49 0.79 7.06
C PRO A 79 -12.39 0.76 8.14
N VAL A 80 -12.76 0.92 9.41
CA VAL A 80 -11.80 0.93 10.52
C VAL A 80 -11.21 -0.47 10.73
N SER A 81 -12.05 -1.50 10.79
CA SER A 81 -11.60 -2.88 10.94
C SER A 81 -10.74 -3.33 9.77
N LEU A 82 -11.11 -2.95 8.53
CA LEU A 82 -10.33 -3.23 7.32
C LEU A 82 -8.86 -2.77 7.45
N ARG A 83 -8.65 -1.55 7.92
CA ARG A 83 -7.32 -0.91 8.03
C ARG A 83 -6.58 -1.26 9.32
N LEU A 84 -7.30 -1.57 10.38
CA LEU A 84 -6.71 -1.87 11.69
C LEU A 84 -5.78 -3.09 11.64
N LEU A 85 -6.11 -4.10 10.84
CA LEU A 85 -5.23 -5.25 10.60
C LEU A 85 -3.86 -4.83 10.03
N SER A 86 -3.87 -3.91 9.05
CA SER A 86 -2.65 -3.36 8.46
C SER A 86 -1.86 -2.51 9.46
N TRP A 87 -2.56 -1.72 10.28
CA TRP A 87 -1.94 -0.89 11.31
C TRP A 87 -1.24 -1.72 12.39
N LEU A 88 -1.87 -2.80 12.84
CA LEU A 88 -1.26 -3.75 13.78
C LEU A 88 -0.02 -4.43 13.17
N ALA A 89 -0.10 -4.84 11.91
CA ALA A 89 1.03 -5.42 11.20
C ALA A 89 2.19 -4.41 11.04
N TYR A 90 1.89 -3.13 10.80
CA TYR A 90 2.88 -2.05 10.78
C TYR A 90 3.57 -1.88 12.13
N LEU A 91 2.84 -1.89 13.25
CA LEU A 91 3.43 -1.76 14.58
C LEU A 91 4.39 -2.92 14.89
N VAL A 92 3.93 -4.15 14.69
CA VAL A 92 4.73 -5.35 14.99
C VAL A 92 5.91 -5.45 14.02
N GLY A 93 5.68 -5.24 12.72
CA GLY A 93 6.74 -5.27 11.70
C GLY A 93 7.81 -4.21 11.93
N GLY A 94 7.41 -2.98 12.30
CA GLY A 94 8.32 -1.92 12.72
C GLY A 94 9.17 -2.32 13.92
N GLY A 95 8.54 -2.91 14.94
CA GLY A 95 9.24 -3.42 16.14
C GLY A 95 10.28 -4.50 15.79
N VAL A 96 9.93 -5.44 14.90
CA VAL A 96 10.87 -6.48 14.43
C VAL A 96 12.04 -5.85 13.67
N MET A 97 11.81 -4.87 12.80
CA MET A 97 12.89 -4.16 12.09
C MET A 97 13.82 -3.42 13.04
N VAL A 98 13.30 -2.78 14.09
CA VAL A 98 14.11 -2.13 15.14
C VAL A 98 14.96 -3.16 15.91
N ALA A 99 14.36 -4.28 16.33
CA ALA A 99 15.06 -5.36 16.99
C ALA A 99 16.15 -5.96 16.11
N GLN A 100 15.87 -6.17 14.81
CA GLN A 100 16.84 -6.64 13.82
C GLN A 100 18.02 -5.66 13.68
N SER A 101 17.74 -4.35 13.65
CA SER A 101 18.78 -3.31 13.59
C SER A 101 19.73 -3.39 14.79
N LEU A 102 19.17 -3.57 16.01
CA LEU A 102 19.94 -3.70 17.23
C LEU A 102 20.86 -4.94 17.22
N VAL A 103 20.34 -6.06 16.71
CA VAL A 103 21.11 -7.30 16.61
C VAL A 103 22.21 -7.18 15.55
N LEU A 104 21.95 -6.55 14.38
CA LEU A 104 22.97 -6.26 13.37
C LEU A 104 24.07 -5.31 13.88
N ALA A 105 23.70 -4.40 14.78
CA ALA A 105 24.64 -3.52 15.47
C ALA A 105 25.38 -4.20 16.65
N LYS A 106 25.24 -5.52 16.82
CA LYS A 106 25.84 -6.31 17.93
C LYS A 106 25.52 -5.70 19.31
N GLY A 107 24.25 -5.25 19.50
CA GLY A 107 23.80 -4.63 20.74
C GLY A 107 24.12 -3.12 20.87
N GLY A 108 24.73 -2.53 19.86
CA GLY A 108 25.05 -1.08 19.85
C GLY A 108 23.81 -0.21 19.80
N ARG A 109 23.35 0.33 20.92
CA ARG A 109 22.08 1.08 21.07
C ARG A 109 21.99 2.37 20.26
N ARG A 110 23.09 2.89 19.71
CA ARG A 110 23.11 4.09 18.84
C ARG A 110 22.26 3.93 17.58
N VAL A 111 22.03 2.70 17.12
CA VAL A 111 21.19 2.40 15.94
C VAL A 111 19.71 2.59 16.23
N VAL A 112 19.26 2.41 17.49
CA VAL A 112 17.84 2.36 17.86
C VAL A 112 17.05 3.61 17.48
N PRO A 113 17.51 4.85 17.76
CA PRO A 113 16.78 6.06 17.36
C PRO A 113 16.50 6.12 15.86
N LEU A 114 17.50 5.83 15.04
CA LEU A 114 17.36 5.86 13.58
C LEU A 114 16.48 4.72 13.07
N ALA A 115 16.61 3.53 13.64
CA ALA A 115 15.75 2.40 13.29
C ALA A 115 14.28 2.69 13.60
N LEU A 116 13.97 3.30 14.75
CA LEU A 116 12.63 3.75 15.13
C LEU A 116 12.08 4.76 14.11
N LEU A 117 12.85 5.82 13.81
CA LEU A 117 12.41 6.86 12.89
C LEU A 117 12.21 6.33 11.47
N LEU A 118 13.09 5.44 10.97
CA LEU A 118 12.93 4.85 9.65
C LEU A 118 11.76 3.87 9.59
N ALA A 119 11.56 3.03 10.61
CA ALA A 119 10.52 2.02 10.63
C ALA A 119 9.12 2.60 10.82
N PHE A 120 8.97 3.71 11.56
CA PHE A 120 7.67 4.25 11.96
C PHE A 120 7.33 5.61 11.35
N CYS A 121 8.32 6.40 10.87
CA CYS A 121 8.07 7.74 10.37
C CYS A 121 8.27 7.88 8.86
N SER A 122 9.02 6.96 8.21
CA SER A 122 9.23 7.08 6.77
C SER A 122 7.96 6.84 5.96
N PRO A 123 7.81 7.45 4.78
CA PRO A 123 6.55 7.45 4.03
C PRO A 123 6.03 6.07 3.64
N TYR A 124 6.92 5.12 3.33
CA TYR A 124 6.51 3.76 2.95
C TYR A 124 5.71 3.04 4.04
N PRO A 125 6.25 2.82 5.26
CA PRO A 125 5.49 2.12 6.30
C PRO A 125 4.27 2.92 6.75
N VAL A 126 4.37 4.26 6.85
CA VAL A 126 3.24 5.14 7.20
C VAL A 126 2.08 4.99 6.22
N ARG A 127 2.37 5.00 4.92
CA ARG A 127 1.35 4.85 3.88
C ARG A 127 0.59 3.54 4.02
N PHE A 128 1.32 2.42 4.18
CA PHE A 128 0.69 1.10 4.23
C PHE A 128 0.12 0.73 5.59
N ALA A 129 0.43 1.49 6.65
CA ALA A 129 -0.24 1.38 7.93
C ALA A 129 -1.75 1.70 7.86
N ILE A 130 -2.13 2.62 6.95
CA ILE A 130 -3.51 3.11 6.78
C ILE A 130 -4.19 2.57 5.52
N GLU A 131 -3.67 1.51 4.93
CA GLU A 131 -4.26 0.86 3.76
C GLU A 131 -4.82 -0.52 4.09
N GLY A 132 -6.08 -0.77 3.76
CA GLY A 132 -6.71 -2.09 3.81
C GLY A 132 -6.18 -3.02 2.70
N LYS A 133 -4.85 -3.23 2.67
CA LYS A 133 -4.11 -4.02 1.68
C LYS A 133 -3.05 -4.90 2.35
N SER A 134 -2.58 -5.90 1.63
CA SER A 134 -1.65 -6.90 2.11
C SER A 134 -0.23 -6.40 2.47
N TYR A 135 0.10 -5.15 2.16
CA TYR A 135 1.50 -4.66 2.19
C TYR A 135 2.12 -4.62 3.58
N ALA A 136 1.40 -4.12 4.59
CA ALA A 136 1.93 -4.07 5.95
C ALA A 136 2.14 -5.48 6.53
N LEU A 137 1.22 -6.41 6.25
CA LEU A 137 1.35 -7.81 6.63
C LEU A 137 2.55 -8.46 5.92
N LEU A 138 2.76 -8.19 4.63
CA LEU A 138 3.92 -8.65 3.88
C LEU A 138 5.22 -8.18 4.53
N VAL A 139 5.32 -6.90 4.90
CA VAL A 139 6.50 -6.34 5.58
C VAL A 139 6.75 -7.06 6.90
N LEU A 140 5.73 -7.29 7.71
CA LEU A 140 5.85 -8.04 8.97
C LEU A 140 6.39 -9.46 8.73
N LEU A 141 5.78 -10.20 7.80
CA LEU A 141 6.15 -11.59 7.54
C LEU A 141 7.57 -11.72 6.97
N VAL A 142 7.97 -10.80 6.09
CA VAL A 142 9.34 -10.73 5.58
C VAL A 142 10.33 -10.33 6.67
N ALA A 143 9.96 -9.40 7.57
CA ALA A 143 10.82 -9.06 8.72
C ALA A 143 11.05 -10.27 9.62
N LEU A 144 10.01 -11.06 9.90
CA LEU A 144 10.12 -12.32 10.64
C LEU A 144 10.93 -13.36 9.88
N ALA A 145 10.77 -13.48 8.57
CA ALA A 145 11.55 -14.38 7.73
C ALA A 145 13.05 -14.05 7.83
N TRP A 146 13.44 -12.77 7.65
CA TRP A 146 14.85 -12.37 7.79
C TRP A 146 15.37 -12.54 9.21
N TRP A 147 14.56 -12.31 10.23
CA TRP A 147 14.92 -12.58 11.63
C TRP A 147 15.29 -14.05 11.84
N TRP A 148 14.42 -14.97 11.41
CA TRP A 148 14.64 -16.41 11.62
C TRP A 148 15.71 -17.00 10.69
N ARG A 149 15.82 -16.49 9.45
CA ARG A 149 16.93 -16.86 8.53
C ARG A 149 18.29 -16.53 9.15
N ARG A 150 18.42 -15.33 9.70
CA ARG A 150 19.62 -14.91 10.41
C ARG A 150 19.89 -15.75 11.66
N ALA A 151 18.88 -16.07 12.43
CA ALA A 151 18.97 -16.90 13.61
C ALA A 151 19.24 -18.39 13.30
N GLN A 152 19.39 -18.76 12.02
CA GLN A 152 19.60 -20.14 11.55
C GLN A 152 18.49 -21.10 12.03
N ARG A 153 17.23 -20.63 12.02
CA ARG A 153 16.04 -21.40 12.39
C ARG A 153 15.22 -21.73 11.13
N PRO A 154 15.62 -22.76 10.33
CA PRO A 154 15.04 -23.00 8.99
C PRO A 154 13.55 -23.28 9.01
N ALA A 155 13.00 -23.94 10.02
CA ALA A 155 11.56 -24.20 10.12
C ALA A 155 10.74 -22.90 10.31
N LEU A 156 11.12 -22.05 11.26
CA LEU A 156 10.44 -20.76 11.51
C LEU A 156 10.63 -19.80 10.34
N TYR A 157 11.82 -19.81 9.73
CA TYR A 157 12.08 -19.06 8.50
C TYR A 157 11.15 -19.54 7.37
N GLY A 158 11.06 -20.85 7.14
CA GLY A 158 10.22 -21.44 6.10
C GLY A 158 8.73 -21.10 6.29
N ILE A 159 8.22 -21.16 7.53
CA ILE A 159 6.85 -20.78 7.84
C ILE A 159 6.61 -19.29 7.51
N ALA A 160 7.44 -18.37 8.02
CA ALA A 160 7.28 -16.94 7.76
C ALA A 160 7.40 -16.60 6.27
N ALA A 161 8.32 -17.26 5.56
CA ALA A 161 8.53 -17.11 4.13
C ALA A 161 7.33 -17.63 3.31
N ALA A 162 6.75 -18.79 3.67
CA ALA A 162 5.56 -19.33 3.03
C ALA A 162 4.35 -18.39 3.19
N LEU A 163 4.15 -17.90 4.41
CA LEU A 163 3.09 -16.92 4.70
C LEU A 163 3.30 -15.61 3.92
N ALA A 164 4.54 -15.13 3.76
CA ALA A 164 4.86 -13.96 2.93
C ALA A 164 4.50 -14.20 1.46
N GLY A 165 4.85 -15.37 0.90
CA GLY A 165 4.50 -15.78 -0.47
C GLY A 165 3.00 -15.89 -0.70
N LEU A 166 2.26 -16.42 0.28
CA LEU A 166 0.79 -16.49 0.26
C LEU A 166 0.10 -15.14 0.54
N THR A 167 0.84 -14.13 1.01
CA THR A 167 0.32 -12.78 1.21
C THR A 167 0.45 -11.93 -0.07
N HIS A 168 1.56 -12.06 -0.79
CA HIS A 168 1.82 -11.31 -2.02
C HIS A 168 2.90 -12.01 -2.87
N PHE A 169 2.76 -12.02 -4.20
CA PHE A 169 3.74 -12.70 -5.09
C PHE A 169 5.16 -12.11 -4.98
N TYR A 170 5.33 -10.86 -4.59
CA TYR A 170 6.67 -10.32 -4.28
C TYR A 170 7.32 -11.01 -3.07
N GLY A 171 6.52 -11.51 -2.13
CA GLY A 171 7.02 -12.42 -1.09
C GLY A 171 7.54 -13.74 -1.67
N LEU A 172 6.82 -14.34 -2.61
CA LEU A 172 7.27 -15.53 -3.33
C LEU A 172 8.57 -15.26 -4.11
N PHE A 173 8.65 -14.17 -4.89
CA PHE A 173 9.85 -13.83 -5.66
C PHE A 173 11.05 -13.62 -4.75
N LEU A 174 10.85 -13.02 -3.58
CA LEU A 174 11.88 -12.84 -2.57
C LEU A 174 12.37 -14.16 -2.00
N VAL A 175 11.46 -15.10 -1.72
CA VAL A 175 11.76 -16.45 -1.22
C VAL A 175 12.54 -17.25 -2.26
N LEU A 176 12.18 -17.16 -3.54
CA LEU A 176 12.91 -17.81 -4.63
C LEU A 176 14.33 -17.22 -4.79
N ALA A 177 14.47 -15.90 -4.71
CA ALA A 177 15.78 -15.25 -4.73
C ALA A 177 16.65 -15.67 -3.52
N ALA A 178 16.04 -15.84 -2.34
CA ALA A 178 16.73 -16.36 -1.16
C ALA A 178 17.15 -17.85 -1.32
N ALA A 179 16.29 -18.66 -1.95
CA ALA A 179 16.64 -20.06 -2.26
C ALA A 179 17.89 -20.16 -3.15
N VAL A 180 17.93 -19.34 -4.21
CA VAL A 180 19.10 -19.25 -5.11
C VAL A 180 20.33 -18.79 -4.33
N TRP A 181 20.22 -17.69 -3.59
CA TRP A 181 21.34 -17.14 -2.84
C TRP A 181 21.90 -18.12 -1.79
N ASP A 182 21.01 -18.72 -0.97
CA ASP A 182 21.43 -19.67 0.07
C ASP A 182 21.99 -20.97 -0.54
N GLY A 183 21.48 -21.38 -1.70
CA GLY A 183 22.07 -22.48 -2.50
C GLY A 183 23.50 -22.18 -2.93
N LEU A 184 23.75 -21.00 -3.51
CA LEU A 184 25.08 -20.54 -3.92
C LEU A 184 26.06 -20.40 -2.73
N GLN A 185 25.54 -20.11 -1.52
CA GLN A 185 26.34 -20.06 -0.30
C GLN A 185 26.45 -21.43 0.41
N SER A 186 26.00 -22.52 -0.22
CA SER A 186 26.02 -23.89 0.33
C SER A 186 25.23 -24.03 1.65
N ARG A 187 24.27 -23.17 1.92
CA ARG A 187 23.38 -23.20 3.11
C ARG A 187 22.18 -24.11 2.86
N ARG A 188 22.40 -25.40 2.65
CA ARG A 188 21.40 -26.37 2.19
C ARG A 188 20.09 -26.33 2.97
N ARG A 189 20.14 -26.21 4.32
CA ARG A 189 18.93 -26.18 5.17
C ARG A 189 18.07 -24.95 4.92
N LEU A 190 18.66 -23.78 4.73
CA LEU A 190 17.93 -22.54 4.44
C LEU A 190 17.43 -22.54 2.99
N ALA A 191 18.23 -22.99 2.03
CA ALA A 191 17.81 -23.14 0.64
C ALA A 191 16.61 -24.09 0.52
N LEU A 192 16.67 -25.26 1.17
CA LEU A 192 15.54 -26.20 1.22
C LEU A 192 14.30 -25.58 1.87
N ALA A 193 14.47 -24.87 2.99
CA ALA A 193 13.36 -24.18 3.65
C ALA A 193 12.71 -23.13 2.73
N SER A 194 13.51 -22.40 1.93
CA SER A 194 12.97 -21.45 0.94
C SER A 194 12.21 -22.17 -0.19
N VAL A 195 12.73 -23.27 -0.72
CA VAL A 195 12.06 -24.06 -1.76
C VAL A 195 10.72 -24.59 -1.22
N MET A 196 10.71 -25.19 -0.04
CA MET A 196 9.49 -25.68 0.59
C MET A 196 8.50 -24.55 0.89
N ALA A 197 8.98 -23.39 1.30
CA ALA A 197 8.16 -22.22 1.54
C ALA A 197 7.49 -21.65 0.27
N ALA A 198 8.10 -21.85 -0.89
CA ALA A 198 7.53 -21.42 -2.17
C ALA A 198 6.34 -22.31 -2.62
N LEU A 199 6.31 -23.58 -2.22
CA LEU A 199 5.34 -24.57 -2.72
C LEU A 199 3.87 -24.15 -2.54
N PRO A 200 3.42 -23.63 -1.37
CA PRO A 200 2.02 -23.24 -1.20
C PRO A 200 1.61 -22.10 -2.17
N ALA A 201 2.48 -21.12 -2.38
CA ALA A 201 2.20 -20.03 -3.32
C ALA A 201 2.25 -20.48 -4.79
N LEU A 202 3.13 -21.42 -5.13
CA LEU A 202 3.16 -22.06 -6.46
C LEU A 202 1.91 -22.92 -6.70
N ALA A 203 1.45 -23.66 -5.70
CA ALA A 203 0.19 -24.40 -5.78
C ALA A 203 -1.00 -23.45 -5.99
N TRP A 204 -1.00 -22.30 -5.33
CA TRP A 204 -2.02 -21.26 -5.56
C TRP A 204 -1.97 -20.71 -6.99
N ILE A 205 -0.78 -20.46 -7.53
CA ILE A 205 -0.61 -20.04 -8.93
C ILE A 205 -1.19 -21.10 -9.88
N GLY A 206 -0.95 -22.38 -9.62
CA GLY A 206 -1.55 -23.48 -10.39
C GLY A 206 -3.08 -23.45 -10.32
N TYR A 207 -3.65 -23.25 -9.13
CA TYR A 207 -5.10 -23.17 -8.92
C TYR A 207 -5.77 -21.98 -9.62
N ALA A 208 -5.09 -20.81 -9.66
CA ALA A 208 -5.60 -19.58 -10.26
C ALA A 208 -5.00 -19.31 -11.67
N SER A 209 -4.38 -20.31 -12.30
CA SER A 209 -3.62 -20.17 -13.54
C SER A 209 -4.41 -19.57 -14.69
N ASP A 210 -5.68 -19.97 -14.86
CA ASP A 210 -6.54 -19.49 -15.94
C ASP A 210 -6.66 -17.96 -15.98
N TYR A 211 -6.75 -17.36 -14.78
CA TYR A 211 -6.83 -15.90 -14.65
C TYR A 211 -5.45 -15.24 -14.67
N LEU A 212 -4.48 -15.79 -13.90
CA LEU A 212 -3.15 -15.17 -13.75
C LEU A 212 -2.37 -15.12 -15.06
N PHE A 213 -2.57 -16.08 -15.97
CA PHE A 213 -1.92 -16.09 -17.28
C PHE A 213 -2.77 -15.47 -18.39
N SER A 214 -3.97 -14.99 -18.09
CA SER A 214 -4.79 -14.25 -19.05
C SER A 214 -4.14 -12.91 -19.41
N SER A 215 -4.44 -12.38 -20.59
CA SER A 215 -3.97 -11.08 -21.06
C SER A 215 -4.50 -9.89 -20.22
N ARG A 216 -5.56 -10.11 -19.44
CA ARG A 216 -6.15 -9.10 -18.56
C ARG A 216 -5.36 -8.92 -17.25
N SER A 217 -4.64 -9.96 -16.80
CA SER A 217 -3.89 -9.93 -15.55
C SER A 217 -2.68 -9.00 -15.65
N GLY A 218 -2.65 -7.92 -14.86
CA GLY A 218 -1.56 -6.97 -14.81
C GLY A 218 -1.45 -6.02 -16.01
N SER A 219 -2.42 -5.99 -16.92
CA SER A 219 -2.41 -5.16 -18.14
C SER A 219 -2.28 -3.64 -17.90
N TRP A 220 -2.49 -3.19 -16.67
CA TRP A 220 -2.36 -1.79 -16.26
C TRP A 220 -0.94 -1.41 -15.80
N ILE A 221 -0.03 -2.39 -15.63
CA ILE A 221 1.37 -2.15 -15.25
C ILE A 221 2.15 -1.88 -16.54
N GLY A 222 2.88 -0.75 -16.56
CA GLY A 222 3.78 -0.41 -17.66
C GLY A 222 5.11 -1.17 -17.62
N SER A 223 5.88 -1.11 -18.69
CA SER A 223 7.27 -1.56 -18.71
C SER A 223 8.13 -0.71 -17.75
N PRO A 224 9.20 -1.26 -17.15
CA PRO A 224 10.09 -0.50 -16.29
C PRO A 224 10.70 0.70 -17.03
N ASP A 225 10.56 1.87 -16.44
CA ASP A 225 11.08 3.13 -16.93
C ASP A 225 11.65 3.99 -15.79
N PHE A 226 12.05 5.21 -16.11
CA PHE A 226 12.55 6.16 -15.10
C PHE A 226 11.46 6.58 -14.10
N ALA A 227 10.22 6.64 -14.51
CA ALA A 227 9.10 6.98 -13.62
C ALA A 227 8.91 5.93 -12.51
N LEU A 228 9.11 4.63 -12.81
CA LEU A 228 9.10 3.58 -11.80
C LEU A 228 10.16 3.81 -10.71
N LEU A 229 11.38 4.24 -11.09
CA LEU A 229 12.43 4.56 -10.13
C LEU A 229 12.04 5.79 -9.29
N GLU A 230 11.58 6.86 -9.92
CA GLU A 230 11.15 8.08 -9.25
C GLU A 230 10.00 7.82 -8.26
N GLU A 231 8.97 7.12 -8.68
CA GLU A 231 7.86 6.72 -7.82
C GLU A 231 8.31 5.84 -6.65
N THR A 232 9.22 4.89 -6.88
CA THR A 232 9.75 4.02 -5.81
C THR A 232 10.54 4.84 -4.79
N LEU A 233 11.36 5.79 -5.24
CA LEU A 233 12.07 6.72 -4.36
C LEU A 233 11.10 7.66 -3.62
N ALA A 234 10.06 8.16 -4.29
CA ALA A 234 9.05 9.00 -3.67
C ALA A 234 8.31 8.28 -2.52
N ARG A 235 8.05 6.98 -2.68
CA ARG A 235 7.45 6.18 -1.60
C ARG A 235 8.36 6.05 -0.37
N GLY A 236 9.68 6.04 -0.56
CA GLY A 236 10.66 5.98 0.54
C GLY A 236 11.01 7.33 1.15
N LEU A 237 11.18 8.36 0.31
CA LEU A 237 11.65 9.70 0.69
C LEU A 237 10.52 10.73 0.80
N GLY A 238 9.33 10.44 0.29
CA GLY A 238 8.20 11.36 0.17
C GLY A 238 8.32 12.25 -1.07
N LEU A 239 7.48 13.30 -1.13
CA LEU A 239 7.42 14.26 -2.24
C LEU A 239 8.80 14.76 -2.67
N TRP A 240 8.94 15.01 -3.98
CA TRP A 240 10.17 15.48 -4.62
C TRP A 240 11.40 14.63 -4.28
N PRO A 241 11.41 13.34 -4.66
CA PRO A 241 12.48 12.41 -4.28
C PRO A 241 13.84 12.79 -4.88
N MET A 242 13.89 13.25 -6.12
CA MET A 242 15.15 13.60 -6.80
C MET A 242 15.86 14.80 -6.18
N PRO A 243 15.21 15.96 -5.91
CA PRO A 243 15.81 17.04 -5.15
C PRO A 243 16.28 16.60 -3.76
N LYS A 244 15.49 15.80 -3.03
CA LYS A 244 15.90 15.28 -1.72
C LYS A 244 17.14 14.40 -1.80
N LEU A 245 17.21 13.52 -2.80
CA LEU A 245 18.37 12.66 -3.03
C LEU A 245 19.62 13.51 -3.34
N ALA A 246 19.51 14.51 -4.21
CA ALA A 246 20.61 15.43 -4.52
C ALA A 246 21.08 16.19 -3.27
N ILE A 247 20.16 16.76 -2.48
CA ILE A 247 20.46 17.43 -1.22
C ILE A 247 21.15 16.47 -0.25
N PHE A 248 20.68 15.21 -0.16
CA PHE A 248 21.27 14.21 0.71
C PHE A 248 22.71 13.85 0.30
N ILE A 249 22.98 13.71 -1.00
CA ILE A 249 24.33 13.49 -1.54
C ILE A 249 25.24 14.67 -1.22
N LEU A 250 24.80 15.90 -1.47
CA LEU A 250 25.55 17.12 -1.14
C LEU A 250 25.80 17.26 0.36
N LEU A 251 24.81 16.91 1.19
CA LEU A 251 24.95 16.89 2.64
C LEU A 251 26.01 15.90 3.09
N ILE A 252 25.99 14.67 2.59
CA ILE A 252 27.02 13.66 2.88
C ILE A 252 28.40 14.16 2.46
N TRP A 253 28.50 14.73 1.27
CA TRP A 253 29.76 15.30 0.78
C TRP A 253 30.27 16.44 1.69
N GLY A 254 29.41 17.40 2.06
CA GLY A 254 29.75 18.50 2.96
C GLY A 254 30.14 18.03 4.37
N LEU A 255 29.41 17.07 4.94
CA LEU A 255 29.74 16.47 6.23
C LEU A 255 31.08 15.72 6.20
N ARG A 256 31.42 15.10 5.09
CA ARG A 256 32.73 14.46 4.90
C ARG A 256 33.84 15.51 4.82
N ARG A 257 33.59 16.61 4.12
CA ARG A 257 34.63 17.62 3.84
C ARG A 257 34.90 18.53 5.04
N TRP A 258 33.86 18.93 5.77
CA TRP A 258 33.91 19.95 6.82
C TRP A 258 33.36 19.48 8.17
N GLY A 259 32.46 18.51 8.19
CA GLY A 259 31.74 18.06 9.38
C GLY A 259 32.50 17.04 10.23
N GLY A 260 33.73 16.70 9.87
CA GLY A 260 34.52 15.69 10.58
C GLY A 260 33.89 14.30 10.55
N MET A 261 33.03 14.02 9.54
CA MET A 261 32.41 12.70 9.38
C MET A 261 33.51 11.68 9.07
N ALA A 262 33.76 10.76 10.01
CA ALA A 262 34.57 9.59 9.73
C ALA A 262 33.98 8.79 8.56
N SER A 263 34.82 8.17 7.74
CA SER A 263 34.41 7.51 6.50
C SER A 263 33.17 6.64 6.69
N LEU A 264 32.14 6.91 5.87
CA LEU A 264 30.98 6.02 5.75
C LEU A 264 31.51 4.69 5.20
N ARG A 265 31.60 3.69 6.04
CA ARG A 265 32.03 2.34 5.62
C ARG A 265 30.79 1.55 5.23
N TRP A 266 30.82 0.99 4.03
CA TRP A 266 29.80 0.01 3.64
C TRP A 266 29.78 -1.14 4.65
N PRO A 267 28.61 -1.67 5.01
CA PRO A 267 28.53 -2.85 5.85
C PRO A 267 29.28 -4.02 5.20
N HIS A 268 29.92 -4.84 6.01
CA HIS A 268 30.49 -6.08 5.51
C HIS A 268 29.43 -6.94 4.83
N ARG A 269 29.86 -7.76 3.86
CA ARG A 269 28.99 -8.68 3.13
C ARG A 269 28.09 -9.51 4.06
N ASP A 270 28.62 -9.94 5.21
CA ASP A 270 27.84 -10.70 6.20
C ASP A 270 26.66 -9.93 6.78
N VAL A 271 26.77 -8.61 6.94
CA VAL A 271 25.65 -7.77 7.40
C VAL A 271 24.61 -7.64 6.30
N LEU A 272 25.03 -7.44 5.05
CA LEU A 272 24.14 -7.34 3.89
C LEU A 272 23.40 -8.66 3.65
N ASP A 273 24.09 -9.79 3.83
CA ASP A 273 23.49 -11.11 3.70
C ASP A 273 22.55 -11.42 4.86
N SER A 274 23.00 -11.21 6.10
CA SER A 274 22.20 -11.51 7.29
C SER A 274 20.97 -10.60 7.46
N SER A 275 20.99 -9.41 6.88
CA SER A 275 19.82 -8.53 6.82
C SER A 275 18.79 -8.95 5.75
N GLY A 276 19.16 -9.83 4.82
CA GLY A 276 18.36 -10.18 3.66
C GLY A 276 18.50 -9.20 2.48
N LEU A 277 19.42 -8.22 2.55
CA LEU A 277 19.56 -7.22 1.49
C LEU A 277 20.07 -7.80 0.17
N ILE A 278 20.98 -8.81 0.22
CA ILE A 278 21.47 -9.45 -0.99
C ILE A 278 20.38 -10.25 -1.70
N PRO A 279 19.62 -11.15 -1.05
CA PRO A 279 18.48 -11.81 -1.71
C PRO A 279 17.42 -10.79 -2.20
N SER A 280 17.22 -9.72 -1.46
CA SER A 280 16.29 -8.63 -1.89
C SER A 280 16.78 -7.95 -3.18
N GLY A 281 18.07 -7.67 -3.30
CA GLY A 281 18.69 -7.13 -4.52
C GLY A 281 18.53 -8.07 -5.71
N LEU A 282 18.77 -9.37 -5.51
CA LEU A 282 18.57 -10.39 -6.55
C LEU A 282 17.11 -10.44 -7.01
N MET A 283 16.16 -10.36 -6.08
CA MET A 283 14.73 -10.29 -6.40
C MET A 283 14.41 -9.07 -7.25
N VAL A 284 14.93 -7.87 -6.89
CA VAL A 284 14.70 -6.64 -7.65
C VAL A 284 15.21 -6.80 -9.09
N ILE A 285 16.44 -7.28 -9.25
CA ILE A 285 17.04 -7.51 -10.56
C ILE A 285 16.15 -8.47 -11.37
N GLY A 286 15.77 -9.61 -10.79
CA GLY A 286 14.92 -10.59 -11.45
C GLY A 286 13.56 -10.02 -11.86
N VAL A 287 12.89 -9.32 -10.97
CA VAL A 287 11.57 -8.70 -11.26
C VAL A 287 11.68 -7.65 -12.35
N VAL A 288 12.70 -6.79 -12.32
CA VAL A 288 12.90 -5.76 -13.35
C VAL A 288 13.19 -6.39 -14.71
N LEU A 289 14.08 -7.40 -14.77
CA LEU A 289 14.38 -8.10 -16.02
C LEU A 289 13.16 -8.79 -16.61
N VAL A 290 12.39 -9.52 -15.79
CA VAL A 290 11.15 -10.18 -16.25
C VAL A 290 10.11 -9.15 -16.69
N SER A 291 10.10 -7.97 -16.09
CA SER A 291 9.11 -6.93 -16.40
C SER A 291 9.25 -6.32 -17.80
N PHE A 292 10.37 -6.52 -18.48
CA PHE A 292 10.50 -6.17 -19.90
C PHE A 292 9.73 -7.15 -20.83
N ILE A 293 9.43 -8.37 -20.33
CA ILE A 293 8.67 -9.38 -21.07
C ILE A 293 7.21 -9.37 -20.63
N LYS A 294 6.98 -9.47 -19.31
CA LYS A 294 5.66 -9.39 -18.67
C LYS A 294 5.72 -8.34 -17.56
N PRO A 295 5.02 -7.20 -17.72
CA PRO A 295 5.08 -6.12 -16.73
C PRO A 295 4.64 -6.61 -15.33
N LEU A 296 5.56 -6.60 -14.37
CA LEU A 296 5.36 -7.00 -12.98
C LEU A 296 5.88 -5.95 -12.01
N ALA A 297 6.86 -5.12 -12.44
CA ALA A 297 7.49 -4.12 -11.60
C ALA A 297 6.54 -2.95 -11.37
N PHE A 298 6.15 -2.76 -10.11
CA PHE A 298 5.31 -1.65 -9.71
C PHE A 298 5.80 -1.05 -8.39
N SER A 299 5.89 0.27 -8.33
CA SER A 299 6.57 1.02 -7.25
C SER A 299 6.10 0.62 -5.84
N ARG A 300 4.80 0.39 -5.64
CA ARG A 300 4.25 0.00 -4.32
C ARG A 300 4.66 -1.40 -3.86
N TYR A 301 5.00 -2.31 -4.78
CA TYR A 301 5.34 -3.69 -4.44
C TYR A 301 6.76 -3.82 -3.85
N PHE A 302 7.64 -2.85 -4.12
CA PHE A 302 8.97 -2.80 -3.53
C PHE A 302 8.98 -2.49 -2.02
N VAL A 303 7.81 -2.29 -1.40
CA VAL A 303 7.67 -2.25 0.07
C VAL A 303 8.26 -3.49 0.75
N VAL A 304 8.26 -4.62 0.07
CA VAL A 304 8.88 -5.89 0.52
C VAL A 304 10.37 -5.75 0.89
N LEU A 305 11.03 -4.70 0.41
CA LEU A 305 12.45 -4.42 0.69
C LEU A 305 12.69 -3.80 2.07
N LEU A 306 11.67 -3.17 2.69
CA LEU A 306 11.81 -2.42 3.94
C LEU A 306 12.50 -3.24 5.05
N PRO A 307 12.14 -4.53 5.29
CA PRO A 307 12.76 -5.31 6.35
C PRO A 307 14.25 -5.55 6.20
N ALA A 308 14.77 -5.46 4.98
CA ALA A 308 16.20 -5.54 4.71
C ALA A 308 16.88 -4.17 4.70
N VAL A 309 16.21 -3.17 4.11
CA VAL A 309 16.77 -1.82 3.90
C VAL A 309 16.82 -1.02 5.19
N VAL A 310 15.75 -1.00 5.98
CA VAL A 310 15.66 -0.19 7.21
C VAL A 310 16.77 -0.52 8.22
N PRO A 311 17.02 -1.80 8.58
CA PRO A 311 18.10 -2.13 9.51
C PRO A 311 19.50 -1.76 9.00
N VAL A 312 19.74 -1.94 7.70
CA VAL A 312 21.04 -1.61 7.10
C VAL A 312 21.25 -0.10 7.06
N LEU A 313 20.26 0.68 6.64
CA LEU A 313 20.34 2.16 6.63
C LEU A 313 20.53 2.71 8.04
N ALA A 314 19.74 2.23 9.02
CA ALA A 314 19.91 2.64 10.42
C ALA A 314 21.31 2.37 10.93
N LEU A 315 21.89 1.19 10.60
CA LEU A 315 23.26 0.83 10.97
C LEU A 315 24.28 1.73 10.28
N MET A 316 24.16 1.98 8.98
CA MET A 316 25.06 2.84 8.22
C MET A 316 25.09 4.26 8.76
N ILE A 317 23.91 4.86 8.99
CA ILE A 317 23.80 6.26 9.42
C ILE A 317 24.22 6.43 10.89
N SER A 318 24.08 5.38 11.74
CA SER A 318 24.47 5.44 13.16
C SER A 318 25.97 5.32 13.43
N ARG A 319 26.76 4.82 12.46
CA ARG A 319 28.20 4.55 12.62
C ARG A 319 29.11 5.79 12.56
N PRO A 320 28.87 6.77 11.65
CA PRO A 320 29.74 7.91 11.56
C PRO A 320 29.79 8.70 12.87
N SER A 321 30.99 9.17 13.23
CA SER A 321 31.18 10.20 14.23
C SER A 321 31.25 11.55 13.52
N PHE A 322 30.74 12.58 14.18
CA PHE A 322 30.74 13.95 13.66
C PHE A 322 31.47 14.85 14.65
N ASN A 323 32.11 15.91 14.14
CA ASN A 323 32.48 17.03 15.00
C ASN A 323 31.19 17.78 15.47
N ARG A 324 31.34 18.76 16.35
CA ARG A 324 30.20 19.48 16.94
C ARG A 324 29.32 20.18 15.89
N SER A 325 29.96 20.73 14.86
CA SER A 325 29.27 21.44 13.77
C SER A 325 28.57 20.44 12.84
N GLY A 326 29.25 19.37 12.43
CA GLY A 326 28.67 18.32 11.59
C GLY A 326 27.50 17.63 12.25
N PHE A 327 27.54 17.40 13.57
CA PHE A 327 26.39 16.86 14.31
C PHE A 327 25.18 17.79 14.27
N LYS A 328 25.37 19.11 14.43
CA LYS A 328 24.27 20.09 14.33
C LYS A 328 23.64 20.08 12.93
N VAL A 329 24.46 20.02 11.88
CA VAL A 329 23.99 19.97 10.48
C VAL A 329 23.23 18.66 10.22
N ALA A 330 23.74 17.51 10.64
CA ALA A 330 23.07 16.24 10.48
C ALA A 330 21.72 16.19 11.24
N LEU A 331 21.68 16.76 12.45
CA LEU A 331 20.45 16.87 13.24
C LEU A 331 19.44 17.80 12.56
N ALA A 332 19.86 18.95 12.07
CA ALA A 332 18.99 19.88 11.35
C ALA A 332 18.40 19.23 10.09
N ALA A 333 19.22 18.49 9.31
CA ALA A 333 18.75 17.77 8.14
C ALA A 333 17.71 16.67 8.50
N LEU A 334 17.95 15.94 9.58
CA LEU A 334 16.99 14.95 10.09
C LEU A 334 15.67 15.61 10.51
N LEU A 335 15.72 16.74 11.20
CA LEU A 335 14.54 17.50 11.61
C LEU A 335 13.74 17.99 10.40
N VAL A 336 14.41 18.56 9.39
CA VAL A 336 13.76 18.98 8.13
C VAL A 336 13.10 17.80 7.44
N LEU A 337 13.75 16.64 7.40
CA LEU A 337 13.19 15.43 6.81
C LEU A 337 11.95 14.97 7.58
N LEU A 338 12.00 14.89 8.91
CA LEU A 338 10.87 14.51 9.76
C LEU A 338 9.70 15.50 9.63
N LEU A 339 9.98 16.80 9.57
CA LEU A 339 8.95 17.82 9.33
C LEU A 339 8.33 17.68 7.93
N SER A 340 9.12 17.34 6.92
CA SER A 340 8.60 17.07 5.57
C SER A 340 7.70 15.84 5.52
N TRP A 341 7.99 14.82 6.32
CA TRP A 341 7.15 13.62 6.45
C TRP A 341 5.92 13.88 7.30
N TRP A 342 6.05 14.67 8.38
CA TRP A 342 4.93 15.01 9.27
C TRP A 342 3.93 15.98 8.63
N GLY A 343 4.36 17.01 7.95
CA GLY A 343 3.50 18.01 7.30
C GLY A 343 3.05 17.55 5.91
N PRO A 344 3.85 17.81 4.86
CA PRO A 344 3.48 17.49 3.48
C PRO A 344 3.20 16.00 3.24
N GLY A 345 3.98 15.09 3.88
CA GLY A 345 3.80 13.65 3.71
C GLY A 345 2.44 13.15 4.21
N PHE A 346 1.96 13.63 5.37
CA PHE A 346 0.61 13.29 5.84
C PHE A 346 -0.49 14.05 5.08
N ALA A 347 -0.23 15.27 4.62
CA ALA A 347 -1.17 16.00 3.76
C ALA A 347 -1.44 15.25 2.45
N GLU A 348 -0.40 14.63 1.87
CA GLU A 348 -0.54 13.77 0.69
C GLU A 348 -1.45 12.55 0.94
N LEU A 349 -1.52 12.08 2.18
CA LEU A 349 -2.36 10.96 2.59
C LEU A 349 -3.78 11.38 3.01
N ASN A 350 -4.04 12.67 3.19
CA ASN A 350 -5.32 13.20 3.64
C ASN A 350 -6.10 13.83 2.47
N PRO A 351 -7.27 13.28 2.10
CA PRO A 351 -8.10 13.79 1.01
C PRO A 351 -8.62 15.20 1.25
N ALA A 352 -8.96 15.56 2.48
CA ALA A 352 -9.41 16.91 2.83
C ALA A 352 -8.35 17.98 2.54
N ALA A 353 -7.08 17.58 2.43
CA ALA A 353 -5.96 18.45 2.06
C ALA A 353 -5.60 18.36 0.55
N GLY A 354 -6.44 17.74 -0.28
CA GLY A 354 -6.18 17.55 -1.71
C GLY A 354 -5.14 16.45 -1.99
N GLY A 355 -4.97 15.51 -1.08
CA GLY A 355 -4.01 14.42 -1.21
C GLY A 355 -4.31 13.54 -2.42
N GLY A 356 -3.30 13.33 -3.27
CA GLY A 356 -3.41 12.60 -4.54
C GLY A 356 -3.78 11.12 -4.43
N ARG A 357 -3.78 10.56 -3.22
CA ARG A 357 -4.17 9.19 -2.96
C ARG A 357 -5.65 8.93 -3.21
N GLU A 358 -6.48 9.92 -2.98
CA GLU A 358 -7.92 9.82 -3.08
C GLU A 358 -8.45 10.52 -4.32
N GLN A 359 -7.87 10.18 -5.44
CA GLN A 359 -8.47 10.46 -6.73
C GLN A 359 -9.81 9.72 -6.91
N ASP A 360 -10.26 8.98 -5.87
CA ASP A 360 -11.56 8.30 -5.81
C ASP A 360 -12.38 8.90 -4.68
N GLN A 361 -13.44 9.61 -5.02
CA GLN A 361 -14.35 10.27 -4.06
C GLN A 361 -15.64 9.48 -3.85
N PHE A 362 -15.52 8.17 -3.64
CA PHE A 362 -16.67 7.28 -3.45
C PHE A 362 -17.54 7.67 -2.25
N ARG A 363 -16.93 7.98 -1.10
CA ARG A 363 -17.66 8.41 0.10
C ARG A 363 -18.55 9.61 -0.17
N LEU A 364 -18.03 10.64 -0.85
CA LEU A 364 -18.81 11.85 -1.15
C LEU A 364 -19.98 11.56 -2.10
N ILE A 365 -19.80 10.68 -3.10
CA ILE A 365 -20.88 10.23 -3.96
C ILE A 365 -21.93 9.50 -3.11
N SER A 366 -21.54 8.53 -2.28
CA SER A 366 -22.45 7.78 -1.41
C SER A 366 -23.27 8.71 -0.51
N GLN A 367 -22.62 9.67 0.13
CA GLN A 367 -23.31 10.64 1.01
C GLN A 367 -24.30 11.55 0.28
N ARG A 368 -23.96 11.97 -0.95
CA ARG A 368 -24.83 12.88 -1.74
C ARG A 368 -26.00 12.17 -2.41
N THR A 369 -25.93 10.87 -2.59
CA THR A 369 -26.88 10.11 -3.42
C THR A 369 -27.64 9.04 -2.67
N SER A 370 -27.40 8.85 -1.38
CA SER A 370 -28.00 7.77 -0.59
C SER A 370 -29.53 7.76 -0.56
N GLY A 371 -30.18 8.93 -0.71
CA GLY A 371 -31.64 9.06 -0.78
C GLY A 371 -32.25 9.01 -2.19
N LEU A 372 -31.44 8.74 -3.23
CA LEU A 372 -31.91 8.77 -4.62
C LEU A 372 -32.27 7.34 -5.09
N ALA A 373 -33.37 7.23 -5.86
CA ALA A 373 -33.88 5.92 -6.28
C ALA A 373 -33.22 5.39 -7.56
N GLU A 374 -33.04 6.23 -8.58
CA GLU A 374 -32.56 5.81 -9.90
C GLU A 374 -31.08 6.22 -10.06
N ARG A 375 -30.16 5.32 -9.70
CA ARG A 375 -28.72 5.60 -9.65
C ARG A 375 -27.94 4.62 -10.52
N TYR A 376 -27.14 5.12 -11.46
CA TYR A 376 -26.38 4.31 -12.41
C TYR A 376 -24.92 4.73 -12.52
N SER A 377 -24.01 3.76 -12.66
CA SER A 377 -22.58 4.02 -12.73
C SER A 377 -21.84 2.96 -13.52
N PRO A 378 -20.82 3.34 -14.32
CA PRO A 378 -19.89 2.37 -14.89
C PRO A 378 -19.01 1.70 -13.81
N ARG A 379 -19.09 2.18 -12.57
CA ARG A 379 -18.40 1.63 -11.38
C ARG A 379 -19.41 1.24 -10.28
N ALA A 380 -20.62 0.81 -10.67
CA ALA A 380 -21.71 0.46 -9.77
C ALA A 380 -21.27 -0.47 -8.63
N ARG A 381 -20.51 -1.53 -8.94
CA ARG A 381 -19.97 -2.45 -7.93
C ARG A 381 -19.17 -1.75 -6.83
N LEU A 382 -18.32 -0.79 -7.17
CA LEU A 382 -17.50 -0.08 -6.17
C LEU A 382 -18.32 0.93 -5.37
N LEU A 383 -19.30 1.58 -6.00
CA LEU A 383 -20.24 2.48 -5.31
C LEU A 383 -21.12 1.69 -4.33
N ASN A 384 -21.63 0.53 -4.71
CA ASN A 384 -22.39 -0.35 -3.80
C ASN A 384 -21.54 -0.80 -2.59
N LEU A 385 -20.26 -1.10 -2.80
CA LEU A 385 -19.36 -1.42 -1.69
C LEU A 385 -19.07 -0.19 -0.81
N SER A 386 -18.95 1.00 -1.42
CA SER A 386 -18.82 2.24 -0.67
C SER A 386 -20.07 2.54 0.16
N ASP A 387 -21.26 2.44 -0.43
CA ASP A 387 -22.53 2.61 0.27
C ASP A 387 -22.63 1.66 1.47
N ARG A 388 -22.31 0.38 1.28
CA ARG A 388 -22.28 -0.61 2.37
C ARG A 388 -21.33 -0.20 3.49
N MET A 389 -20.14 0.32 3.17
CA MET A 389 -19.16 0.71 4.18
C MET A 389 -19.55 2.01 4.90
N GLU A 390 -20.10 2.98 4.18
CA GLU A 390 -20.58 4.23 4.79
C GLU A 390 -21.85 4.00 5.63
N LEU A 391 -22.71 3.06 5.23
CA LEU A 391 -23.84 2.59 6.03
C LEU A 391 -23.38 1.93 7.33
N ALA A 392 -22.39 1.03 7.27
CA ALA A 392 -21.83 0.38 8.44
C ALA A 392 -21.22 1.36 9.46
N MET A 393 -20.85 2.56 9.01
CA MET A 393 -20.35 3.66 9.84
C MET A 393 -21.44 4.65 10.27
N GLY A 394 -22.71 4.43 9.89
CA GLY A 394 -23.82 5.35 10.18
C GLY A 394 -23.71 6.72 9.48
N ARG A 395 -22.96 6.80 8.36
CA ARG A 395 -22.71 8.05 7.63
C ARG A 395 -23.68 8.34 6.51
N ILE A 396 -24.50 7.36 6.15
CA ILE A 396 -25.62 7.50 5.20
C ILE A 396 -26.88 6.85 5.81
N PRO A 397 -28.09 7.25 5.37
CA PRO A 397 -29.34 6.62 5.81
C PRO A 397 -29.36 5.12 5.50
N ALA A 398 -30.18 4.39 6.26
CA ALA A 398 -30.41 2.98 6.01
C ALA A 398 -30.96 2.73 4.60
N ASP A 399 -30.58 1.59 4.03
CA ASP A 399 -31.10 1.05 2.78
C ASP A 399 -31.01 1.96 1.54
N PRO A 400 -29.81 2.40 1.15
CA PRO A 400 -29.66 3.09 -0.13
C PRO A 400 -29.99 2.14 -1.29
N VAL A 401 -30.78 2.61 -2.27
CA VAL A 401 -31.06 1.85 -3.48
C VAL A 401 -29.74 1.51 -4.18
N PRO A 402 -29.50 0.25 -4.56
CA PRO A 402 -28.26 -0.14 -5.22
C PRO A 402 -27.99 0.65 -6.52
N TRP A 403 -26.74 0.92 -6.79
CA TRP A 403 -26.30 1.46 -8.07
C TRP A 403 -26.44 0.40 -9.16
N GLY A 404 -27.14 0.76 -10.23
CA GLY A 404 -27.19 -0.05 -11.44
C GLY A 404 -25.98 0.19 -12.33
N ASP A 405 -25.60 -0.84 -13.08
CA ASP A 405 -24.58 -0.75 -14.11
C ASP A 405 -25.15 -0.29 -15.46
N ARG A 406 -24.36 -0.39 -16.51
CA ARG A 406 -24.76 0.02 -17.86
C ARG A 406 -25.88 -0.85 -18.44
N ASP A 407 -25.88 -2.14 -18.16
CA ASP A 407 -26.87 -3.07 -18.72
C ASP A 407 -28.20 -2.91 -17.98
N GLU A 408 -28.17 -2.70 -16.69
CA GLU A 408 -29.35 -2.36 -15.87
C GLU A 408 -29.95 -1.01 -16.28
N LEU A 409 -29.13 0.00 -16.55
CA LEU A 409 -29.60 1.27 -17.13
C LEU A 409 -30.32 1.05 -18.46
N LYS A 410 -29.72 0.24 -19.36
CA LYS A 410 -30.33 -0.08 -20.67
C LYS A 410 -31.68 -0.76 -20.50
N LEU A 411 -31.78 -1.71 -19.60
CA LEU A 411 -33.03 -2.42 -19.30
C LEU A 411 -34.06 -1.45 -18.72
N ARG A 412 -33.67 -0.56 -17.82
CA ARG A 412 -34.55 0.44 -17.20
C ARG A 412 -35.12 1.43 -18.20
N LEU A 413 -34.30 1.88 -19.15
CA LEU A 413 -34.74 2.78 -20.24
C LEU A 413 -35.66 2.10 -21.26
N ALA A 414 -35.58 0.77 -21.39
CA ALA A 414 -36.47 -0.01 -22.25
C ALA A 414 -37.81 -0.35 -21.58
N THR A 415 -37.98 -0.11 -20.27
CA THR A 415 -39.15 -0.51 -19.48
C THR A 415 -39.98 0.70 -19.05
N PRO A 416 -41.17 0.97 -19.66
CA PRO A 416 -42.07 2.03 -19.23
C PRO A 416 -42.72 1.73 -17.83
N PRO A 417 -43.07 2.77 -17.08
CA PRO A 417 -42.84 4.19 -17.37
C PRO A 417 -41.41 4.60 -17.13
N LEU A 418 -40.89 5.54 -17.94
CA LEU A 418 -39.56 6.11 -17.72
C LEU A 418 -39.53 6.92 -16.41
N PRO A 419 -38.42 6.91 -15.66
CA PRO A 419 -38.29 7.73 -14.45
C PRO A 419 -38.23 9.21 -14.80
N GLN A 420 -38.75 10.06 -13.91
CA GLN A 420 -38.68 11.52 -14.09
C GLN A 420 -37.23 12.03 -13.92
N ASP A 421 -36.52 11.48 -12.94
CA ASP A 421 -35.13 11.82 -12.64
C ASP A 421 -34.30 10.56 -12.53
N LEU A 422 -33.11 10.57 -13.10
CA LEU A 422 -32.07 9.56 -12.87
C LEU A 422 -30.71 10.21 -12.65
N TRP A 423 -29.81 9.48 -12.01
CA TRP A 423 -28.52 9.99 -11.60
C TRP A 423 -27.40 9.10 -12.14
N LEU A 424 -26.43 9.75 -12.77
CA LEU A 424 -25.22 9.09 -13.24
C LEU A 424 -24.02 9.55 -12.42
N ALA A 425 -23.20 8.63 -11.94
CA ALA A 425 -22.00 8.99 -11.21
C ALA A 425 -20.79 8.12 -11.57
N SER A 426 -19.61 8.69 -11.43
CA SER A 426 -18.36 7.94 -11.44
C SER A 426 -17.30 8.66 -10.61
N SER A 427 -16.35 7.89 -10.06
CA SER A 427 -15.22 8.41 -9.32
C SER A 427 -13.91 7.95 -9.94
N GLY A 428 -12.84 8.75 -9.81
CA GLY A 428 -11.50 8.43 -10.29
C GLY A 428 -10.79 9.61 -10.94
N PRO A 429 -9.64 9.40 -11.60
CA PRO A 429 -8.89 10.45 -12.27
C PRO A 429 -9.71 11.15 -13.36
N LEU A 430 -9.69 12.49 -13.38
CA LEU A 430 -10.50 13.31 -14.27
C LEU A 430 -10.48 12.89 -15.76
N PRO A 431 -9.32 12.57 -16.38
CA PRO A 431 -9.31 12.15 -17.78
C PRO A 431 -10.09 10.85 -18.07
N ALA A 432 -10.18 9.97 -17.05
CA ALA A 432 -10.90 8.71 -17.16
C ALA A 432 -12.40 8.85 -16.85
N LEU A 433 -12.80 9.84 -16.04
CA LEU A 433 -14.18 10.07 -15.64
C LEU A 433 -15.08 10.35 -16.84
N ASN A 434 -14.73 11.33 -17.66
CA ASN A 434 -15.51 11.72 -18.83
C ASN A 434 -15.66 10.54 -19.80
N ARG A 435 -14.57 9.84 -20.10
CA ARG A 435 -14.59 8.65 -20.97
C ARG A 435 -15.52 7.55 -20.47
N LYS A 436 -15.62 7.37 -19.15
CA LYS A 436 -16.46 6.32 -18.54
C LYS A 436 -17.93 6.71 -18.45
N LEU A 437 -18.24 7.98 -18.16
CA LEU A 437 -19.61 8.46 -18.02
C LEU A 437 -20.28 8.77 -19.37
N GLN A 438 -19.52 9.24 -20.34
CA GLN A 438 -20.04 9.64 -21.65
C GLN A 438 -20.96 8.59 -22.31
N PRO A 439 -20.64 7.28 -22.32
CA PRO A 439 -21.54 6.29 -22.91
C PRO A 439 -22.89 6.16 -22.20
N LEU A 440 -22.93 6.33 -20.86
CA LEU A 440 -24.18 6.29 -20.11
C LEU A 440 -24.98 7.57 -20.34
N GLN A 441 -24.31 8.72 -20.34
CA GLN A 441 -24.93 10.02 -20.62
C GLN A 441 -25.57 10.03 -22.01
N GLN A 442 -24.85 9.64 -23.06
CA GLN A 442 -25.38 9.54 -24.41
C GLN A 442 -26.58 8.59 -24.48
N GLN A 443 -26.54 7.48 -23.77
CA GLN A 443 -27.63 6.51 -23.74
C GLN A 443 -28.90 7.12 -23.15
N VAL A 444 -28.84 7.88 -22.06
CA VAL A 444 -30.02 8.51 -21.48
C VAL A 444 -30.53 9.70 -22.32
N GLU A 445 -29.63 10.48 -22.92
CA GLU A 445 -29.97 11.59 -23.80
C GLU A 445 -30.73 11.12 -25.05
N LEU A 446 -30.37 9.96 -25.62
CA LEU A 446 -31.11 9.33 -26.72
C LEU A 446 -32.53 8.91 -26.34
N HIS A 447 -32.87 8.80 -25.07
CA HIS A 447 -34.19 8.47 -24.56
C HIS A 447 -34.97 9.71 -24.06
N GLY A 448 -34.52 10.92 -24.43
CA GLY A 448 -35.23 12.17 -24.10
C GLY A 448 -34.89 12.76 -22.73
N PHE A 449 -33.78 12.39 -22.13
CA PHE A 449 -33.30 13.01 -20.89
C PHE A 449 -32.35 14.17 -21.16
N THR A 450 -32.49 15.24 -20.38
CA THR A 450 -31.51 16.33 -20.32
C THR A 450 -30.65 16.23 -19.06
N CYS A 451 -29.31 16.11 -19.21
CA CYS A 451 -28.39 15.94 -18.08
C CYS A 451 -27.77 17.25 -17.64
N ARG A 452 -27.77 17.51 -16.33
CA ARG A 452 -27.11 18.67 -15.70
C ARG A 452 -26.02 18.19 -14.75
N ASP A 453 -24.87 18.85 -14.80
CA ASP A 453 -23.73 18.58 -13.90
C ASP A 453 -24.05 19.05 -12.48
N ARG A 454 -23.91 18.16 -11.50
CA ARG A 454 -24.08 18.37 -10.06
C ARG A 454 -22.80 18.10 -9.29
N SER A 455 -21.65 18.15 -9.96
CA SER A 455 -20.35 17.83 -9.39
C SER A 455 -19.72 18.96 -8.56
N THR A 456 -20.49 19.96 -8.11
CA THR A 456 -19.98 21.05 -7.27
C THR A 456 -19.15 20.46 -6.10
N ASP A 457 -17.94 20.94 -5.90
CA ASP A 457 -16.96 20.47 -4.88
C ASP A 457 -16.46 19.01 -5.04
N LEU A 458 -16.72 18.37 -6.17
CA LEU A 458 -16.16 17.08 -6.51
C LEU A 458 -14.98 17.26 -7.48
N SER A 459 -13.76 17.15 -6.98
CA SER A 459 -12.53 17.31 -7.79
C SER A 459 -12.18 16.07 -8.61
N HIS A 460 -12.51 14.87 -8.11
CA HIS A 460 -12.18 13.58 -8.70
C HIS A 460 -13.42 12.66 -8.85
N ALA A 461 -14.58 13.25 -8.95
CA ALA A 461 -15.83 12.55 -9.23
C ALA A 461 -16.73 13.41 -10.11
N ARG A 462 -17.66 12.75 -10.81
CA ARG A 462 -18.74 13.39 -11.56
C ARG A 462 -20.07 12.85 -11.09
N LEU A 463 -21.03 13.74 -10.94
CA LEU A 463 -22.42 13.45 -10.60
C LEU A 463 -23.32 14.23 -11.56
N LEU A 464 -24.09 13.53 -12.37
CA LEU A 464 -25.03 14.11 -13.31
C LEU A 464 -26.45 13.78 -12.89
N GLN A 465 -27.31 14.78 -12.86
CA GLN A 465 -28.76 14.64 -12.74
C GLN A 465 -29.37 14.70 -14.14
N CYS A 466 -30.03 13.66 -14.57
CA CYS A 466 -30.70 13.60 -15.88
C CYS A 466 -32.21 13.58 -15.67
N ARG A 467 -32.93 14.57 -16.22
CA ARG A 467 -34.40 14.73 -16.15
C ARG A 467 -35.02 14.37 -17.47
N PHE A 468 -36.11 13.62 -17.39
CA PHE A 468 -36.92 13.32 -18.55
C PHE A 468 -37.73 14.55 -18.92
N ASP A 469 -37.58 15.08 -20.13
CA ASP A 469 -38.35 16.19 -20.65
C ASP A 469 -39.27 15.67 -21.73
N ALA A 470 -40.53 15.46 -21.38
CA ALA A 470 -41.56 14.95 -22.31
C ALA A 470 -41.87 15.88 -23.48
N LYS A 471 -41.31 17.11 -23.46
CA LYS A 471 -41.51 18.09 -24.53
C LYS A 471 -40.63 17.91 -25.75
N ASP A 472 -39.55 17.13 -25.59
CA ASP A 472 -38.54 16.91 -26.62
C ASP A 472 -38.63 15.52 -27.32
N LEU A 473 -39.76 14.83 -27.16
CA LEU A 473 -40.03 13.62 -27.96
C LEU A 473 -40.55 14.04 -29.34
N PRO A 474 -39.91 13.56 -30.43
CA PRO A 474 -40.31 13.87 -31.82
C PRO A 474 -41.69 13.35 -32.17
#